data_5400f524d17a4dd3dee88f0a1f863c92
#
_entry.id   5400f524d17a4dd3dee88f0a1f863c92
#
_cell.length_a   1.000
_cell.length_b   1.000
_cell.length_c   1.000
_cell.angle_alpha   90.00
_cell.angle_beta   90.00
_cell.angle_gamma   90.00
#
_symmetry.space_group_name_H-M   'P 1'
#
loop_
_entity.id
_entity.type
_entity.pdbx_description
1 polymer ?
#
loop_
_entity_poly.entity_id
_entity_poly.type
_entity_poly.pdbx_seq_one_letter_code
_entity_poly.pdbx_strand_id
1 'polypeptide(L)'
;GEEASAAGVMAHLRDDDCIASTHRGHGHCIAKGVDVHGMMAEIYGKKTGVCQGKGGSMHIADLEKGMLGANGIVGAGAPLAAGAALAAKV
;
A
#
# COMPACT_ATOMS: atom_id res chain seq x y z
N GLY A 1 -13.21 -11.96 6.50
CA GLY A 1 -12.21 -11.33 6.12
C GLY A 1 -11.98 -10.76 4.74
N GLU A 2 -11.19 -9.74 4.68
CA GLU A 2 -10.82 -9.07 3.45
C GLU A 2 -9.50 -9.61 2.87
N GLU A 3 -8.83 -10.50 3.59
CA GLU A 3 -7.52 -11.05 3.25
C GLU A 3 -7.55 -11.84 1.94
N ALA A 4 -8.65 -12.55 1.68
CA ALA A 4 -8.83 -13.30 0.44
C ALA A 4 -8.86 -12.38 -0.79
N SER A 5 -9.47 -11.20 -0.67
CA SER A 5 -9.48 -10.19 -1.75
C SER A 5 -8.07 -9.67 -2.03
N ALA A 6 -7.30 -9.37 -0.98
CA ALA A 6 -5.90 -8.94 -1.12
C ALA A 6 -5.07 -10.02 -1.81
N ALA A 7 -5.11 -11.25 -1.30
CA ALA A 7 -4.34 -12.36 -1.85
C ALA A 7 -4.75 -12.68 -3.31
N GLY A 8 -6.04 -12.72 -3.59
CA GLY A 8 -6.56 -13.03 -4.93
C GLY A 8 -6.19 -12.00 -5.98
N VAL A 9 -6.31 -10.71 -5.66
CA VAL A 9 -5.94 -9.64 -6.60
C VAL A 9 -4.43 -9.62 -6.82
N MET A 10 -3.63 -9.65 -5.74
CA MET A 10 -2.18 -9.55 -5.84
C MET A 10 -1.56 -10.74 -6.58
N ALA A 11 -2.16 -11.92 -6.49
CA ALA A 11 -1.70 -13.11 -7.22
C ALA A 11 -1.72 -12.93 -8.76
N HIS A 12 -2.48 -11.97 -9.26
CA HIS A 12 -2.62 -11.68 -10.70
C HIS A 12 -1.85 -10.43 -11.14
N LEU A 13 -1.19 -9.73 -10.20
CA LEU A 13 -0.38 -8.56 -10.51
C LEU A 13 1.07 -8.94 -10.76
N ARG A 14 1.73 -8.14 -11.57
CA ARG A 14 3.18 -8.20 -11.78
C ARG A 14 3.88 -7.31 -10.74
N ASP A 15 5.18 -7.50 -10.58
CA ASP A 15 5.98 -6.72 -9.63
C ASP A 15 5.98 -5.23 -9.95
N ASP A 16 5.88 -4.88 -11.25
CA ASP A 16 5.85 -3.50 -11.75
C ASP A 16 4.45 -2.86 -11.71
N ASP A 17 3.41 -3.61 -11.40
CA ASP A 17 2.08 -3.05 -11.20
C ASP A 17 2.00 -2.26 -9.90
N CYS A 18 1.25 -1.15 -9.93
CA CYS A 18 1.04 -0.30 -8.76
C CYS A 18 -0.34 -0.52 -8.15
N ILE A 19 -0.41 -0.38 -6.83
CA ILE A 19 -1.68 -0.44 -6.09
C ILE A 19 -1.84 0.78 -5.18
N ALA A 20 -3.08 1.17 -4.96
CA ALA A 20 -3.49 2.05 -3.87
C ALA A 20 -4.40 1.28 -2.93
N SER A 21 -4.37 1.58 -1.64
CA SER A 21 -5.11 0.85 -0.64
C SER A 21 -5.83 1.78 0.35
N THR A 22 -6.55 1.18 1.25
CA THR A 22 -7.35 1.85 2.27
C THR A 22 -6.63 1.82 3.64
N HIS A 23 -7.25 2.42 4.65
CA HIS A 23 -6.82 2.35 6.05
C HIS A 23 -6.79 0.92 6.63
N ARG A 24 -7.30 -0.07 5.89
CA ARG A 24 -7.25 -1.51 6.20
C ARG A 24 -6.33 -2.26 5.22
N GLY A 25 -5.22 -1.64 4.84
CA GLY A 25 -4.37 -2.08 3.75
C GLY A 25 -3.20 -3.00 4.13
N HIS A 26 -3.12 -3.50 5.36
CA HIS A 26 -1.97 -4.32 5.79
C HIS A 26 -1.81 -5.59 4.94
N GLY A 27 -2.90 -6.29 4.67
CA GLY A 27 -2.89 -7.47 3.79
C GLY A 27 -2.46 -7.13 2.36
N HIS A 28 -2.89 -5.97 1.85
CA HIS A 28 -2.48 -5.47 0.54
C HIS A 28 -0.97 -5.20 0.49
N CYS A 29 -0.43 -4.56 1.53
CA CYS A 29 1.00 -4.27 1.64
C CYS A 29 1.84 -5.54 1.66
N ILE A 30 1.44 -6.51 2.50
CA ILE A 30 2.14 -7.81 2.62
C ILE A 30 2.10 -8.55 1.28
N ALA A 31 0.93 -8.64 0.67
CA ALA A 31 0.76 -9.34 -0.60
C ALA A 31 1.51 -8.67 -1.76
N LYS A 32 1.70 -7.34 -1.71
CA LYS A 32 2.49 -6.59 -2.70
C LYS A 32 3.99 -6.70 -2.47
N GLY A 33 4.41 -7.26 -1.34
CA GLY A 33 5.83 -7.49 -1.03
C GLY A 33 6.51 -6.38 -0.24
N VAL A 34 5.74 -5.54 0.45
CA VAL A 34 6.30 -4.57 1.39
C VAL A 34 7.00 -5.31 2.54
N ASP A 35 8.17 -4.84 2.94
CA ASP A 35 8.92 -5.45 4.03
C ASP A 35 8.15 -5.43 5.35
N VAL A 36 7.89 -6.62 5.89
CA VAL A 36 7.10 -6.79 7.11
C VAL A 36 7.79 -6.16 8.33
N HIS A 37 9.12 -6.19 8.41
CA HIS A 37 9.85 -5.54 9.50
C HIS A 37 9.72 -4.02 9.41
N GLY A 38 9.86 -3.46 8.20
CA GLY A 38 9.64 -2.05 7.94
C GLY A 38 8.20 -1.61 8.21
N MET A 39 7.22 -2.45 7.85
CA MET A 39 5.81 -2.24 8.19
C MET A 39 5.59 -2.19 9.70
N MET A 40 6.13 -3.16 10.42
CA MET A 40 6.00 -3.21 11.88
C MET A 40 6.67 -2.00 12.54
N ALA A 41 7.86 -1.64 12.08
CA ALA A 41 8.55 -0.44 12.54
C ALA A 41 7.72 0.83 12.32
N GLU A 42 7.03 0.93 11.18
CA GLU A 42 6.12 2.04 10.87
C GLU A 42 4.95 2.11 11.84
N ILE A 43 4.30 0.96 12.12
CA ILE A 43 3.20 0.87 13.08
C ILE A 43 3.63 1.35 14.47
N TYR A 44 4.86 1.04 14.86
CA TYR A 44 5.42 1.50 16.13
C TYR A 44 6.04 2.91 16.08
N GLY A 45 5.89 3.63 14.99
CA GLY A 45 6.40 5.00 14.84
C GLY A 45 7.92 5.11 14.83
N LYS A 46 8.61 4.06 14.39
CA LYS A 46 10.08 4.05 14.36
C LYS A 46 10.62 4.70 13.08
N LYS A 47 11.76 5.35 13.18
CA LYS A 47 12.46 5.96 12.04
C LYS A 47 12.81 4.94 10.95
N THR A 48 12.97 3.67 11.32
CA THR A 48 13.24 2.56 10.40
C THR A 48 11.99 2.02 9.70
N GLY A 49 10.82 2.60 9.96
CA GLY A 49 9.58 2.27 9.27
C GLY A 49 9.61 2.69 7.81
N VAL A 50 8.81 2.05 6.98
CA VAL A 50 8.74 2.30 5.51
C VAL A 50 8.38 3.74 5.17
N CYS A 51 7.67 4.44 6.04
CA CYS A 51 7.39 5.88 5.95
C CYS A 51 8.08 6.67 7.08
N GLN A 52 9.19 6.17 7.61
CA GLN A 52 9.99 6.79 8.67
C GLN A 52 9.20 7.04 9.97
N GLY A 53 8.17 6.26 10.23
CA GLY A 53 7.31 6.39 11.40
C GLY A 53 6.27 7.52 11.31
N LYS A 54 6.12 8.17 10.17
CA LYS A 54 5.23 9.32 9.99
C LYS A 54 3.81 8.94 9.57
N GLY A 55 3.66 7.82 8.88
CA GLY A 55 2.36 7.37 8.38
C GLY A 55 1.57 6.56 9.40
N GLY A 56 2.23 5.76 10.19
CA GLY A 56 1.59 4.83 11.11
C GLY A 56 0.85 3.71 10.40
N SER A 57 -0.04 3.06 11.15
CA SER A 57 -0.76 1.87 10.68
C SER A 57 -1.63 2.08 9.44
N MET A 58 -2.25 3.25 9.30
CA MET A 58 -3.25 3.50 8.25
C MET A 58 -2.68 4.15 6.97
N HIS A 59 -1.41 4.49 6.95
CA HIS A 59 -0.81 5.25 5.85
C HIS A 59 0.52 4.65 5.38
N ILE A 60 0.57 3.33 5.31
CA ILE A 60 1.75 2.61 4.82
C ILE A 60 1.89 2.83 3.31
N ALA A 61 3.06 3.22 2.88
CA ALA A 61 3.42 3.36 1.48
C ALA A 61 4.82 2.80 1.22
N ASP A 62 5.03 2.23 0.06
CA ASP A 62 6.34 1.76 -0.41
C ASP A 62 6.36 1.85 -1.94
N LEU A 63 6.86 2.97 -2.44
CA LEU A 63 6.84 3.26 -3.87
C LEU A 63 7.75 2.31 -4.67
N GLU A 64 8.82 1.81 -4.06
CA GLU A 64 9.72 0.85 -4.71
C GLU A 64 9.00 -0.48 -4.99
N LYS A 65 8.04 -0.84 -4.15
CA LYS A 65 7.20 -2.03 -4.32
C LYS A 65 5.91 -1.75 -5.09
N GLY A 66 5.70 -0.53 -5.58
CA GLY A 66 4.46 -0.15 -6.24
C GLY A 66 3.27 0.03 -5.30
N MET A 67 3.50 0.09 -3.99
CA MET A 67 2.47 0.44 -3.01
C MET A 67 2.39 1.95 -2.88
N LEU A 68 1.45 2.57 -3.62
CA LEU A 68 1.34 4.03 -3.70
C LEU A 68 0.86 4.68 -2.40
N GLY A 69 0.20 3.92 -1.56
CA GLY A 69 -0.17 4.35 -0.23
C GLY A 69 -1.50 3.78 0.25
N ALA A 70 -1.61 3.62 1.55
CA ALA A 70 -2.85 3.38 2.27
C ALA A 70 -3.48 4.74 2.62
N ASN A 71 -4.79 4.86 2.48
CA ASN A 71 -5.49 6.12 2.67
C ASN A 71 -6.62 5.98 3.69
N GLY A 72 -6.66 6.91 4.66
CA GLY A 72 -7.71 6.96 5.68
C GLY A 72 -9.03 7.54 5.20
N ILE A 73 -9.05 8.21 4.05
CA ILE A 73 -10.27 8.80 3.49
C ILE A 73 -11.00 7.74 2.67
N VAL A 74 -12.15 7.31 3.15
CA VAL A 74 -12.96 6.27 2.49
C VAL A 74 -13.43 6.76 1.12
N GLY A 75 -13.16 5.96 0.09
CA GLY A 75 -13.47 6.30 -1.30
C GLY A 75 -12.37 7.05 -2.06
N ALA A 76 -11.35 7.59 -1.39
CA ALA A 76 -10.29 8.33 -2.05
C ALA A 76 -9.34 7.46 -2.90
N GLY A 77 -9.40 6.16 -2.76
CA GLY A 77 -8.59 5.23 -3.57
C GLY A 77 -8.89 5.34 -5.08
N ALA A 78 -10.12 5.58 -5.46
CA ALA A 78 -10.51 5.67 -6.86
C ALA A 78 -9.86 6.85 -7.61
N PRO A 79 -9.94 8.11 -7.13
CA PRO A 79 -9.26 9.21 -7.79
C PRO A 79 -7.72 9.08 -7.73
N LEU A 80 -7.16 8.52 -6.65
CA LEU A 80 -5.72 8.26 -6.58
C LEU A 80 -5.27 7.25 -7.64
N ALA A 81 -6.01 6.16 -7.79
CA ALA A 81 -5.74 5.15 -8.81
C ALA A 81 -5.91 5.71 -10.23
N ALA A 82 -6.91 6.58 -10.45
CA ALA A 82 -7.09 7.25 -11.73
C ALA A 82 -5.90 8.15 -12.08
N GLY A 83 -5.37 8.90 -11.11
CA GLY A 83 -4.17 9.71 -11.29
C GLY A 83 -2.93 8.87 -11.61
N ALA A 84 -2.75 7.76 -10.90
CA ALA A 84 -1.66 6.82 -11.15
C ALA A 84 -1.77 6.18 -12.56
N ALA A 85 -2.97 5.79 -12.97
CA ALA A 85 -3.21 5.23 -14.30
C ALA A 85 -2.94 6.26 -15.41
N LEU A 86 -3.31 7.51 -15.20
CA LEU A 86 -2.98 8.59 -16.12
C LEU A 86 -1.47 8.77 -16.24
N ALA A 87 -0.75 8.81 -15.11
CA ALA A 87 0.70 8.93 -15.09
C ALA A 87 1.38 7.77 -15.84
N ALA A 88 0.87 6.56 -15.68
CA ALA A 88 1.41 5.38 -16.37
C ALA A 88 1.14 5.41 -17.90
N LYS A 89 0.12 6.13 -18.34
CA LYS A 89 -0.22 6.26 -19.76
C LYS A 89 0.64 7.30 -20.48
N VAL A 90 1.06 8.33 -19.79
CA VAL A 90 1.81 9.46 -20.35
C VAL A 90 3.31 9.17 -20.38
#